data_3a1ff144d8111b5ff1da4fa8d0d7a3b6
#
_entry.id   3a1ff144d8111b5ff1da4fa8d0d7a3b6
#
_cell.length_a   1.000
_cell.length_b   1.000
_cell.length_c   1.000
_cell.angle_alpha   90.00
_cell.angle_beta   90.00
_cell.angle_gamma   90.00
#
_symmetry.space_group_name_H-M   'P 1'
#
loop_
_entity.id
_entity.type
_entity.pdbx_description
1 polymer ?
#
loop_
_entity_poly.entity_id
_entity_poly.type
_entity_poly.pdbx_seq_one_letter_code
_entity_poly.pdbx_strand_id
1 'polypeptide(L)'
;MALSIWVTTLLVYVVFRLWYDGLRKPLTAKEVEEYTRLFEQRDDAEGVDVAVMRKFLEEDDGKEFIMMNLLQYNPSPMKHPDTGCDAQAESIIQEYFKPFMGQVIRRAGHPVIAGRAVGGYLDAWNTPPDPGWHGAGLIRYRSRRDIIELSLASAKFQDLHKYKVAALKQTISFPTQTQMGLYASPRVTVAMALALAAALLQLVLT
;
A
#
# COMPACT_ATOMS: atom_id res chain seq x y z
N MET A 1 10.22 0.86 40.43
CA MET A 1 10.96 0.58 39.18
C MET A 1 10.15 -0.29 38.21
N ALA A 2 9.67 -1.48 38.55
CA ALA A 2 8.87 -2.32 37.69
C ALA A 2 7.63 -1.61 37.11
N LEU A 3 6.84 -0.90 37.93
CA LEU A 3 5.66 -0.18 37.47
C LEU A 3 6.00 0.87 36.40
N SER A 4 7.10 1.59 36.53
CA SER A 4 7.51 2.60 35.54
C SER A 4 7.88 1.99 34.19
N ILE A 5 8.51 0.81 34.16
CA ILE A 5 8.83 0.07 32.94
C ILE A 5 7.53 -0.25 32.16
N TRP A 6 6.55 -0.84 32.83
CA TRP A 6 5.28 -1.22 32.20
C TRP A 6 4.44 -0.02 31.75
N VAL A 7 4.41 1.05 32.53
CA VAL A 7 3.72 2.30 32.14
C VAL A 7 4.38 2.91 30.90
N THR A 8 5.71 2.99 30.86
CA THR A 8 6.42 3.48 29.67
C THR A 8 6.15 2.60 28.45
N THR A 9 6.20 1.28 28.62
CA THR A 9 5.90 0.31 27.56
C THR A 9 4.48 0.50 27.00
N LEU A 10 3.50 0.68 27.87
CA LEU A 10 2.12 0.95 27.48
C LEU A 10 2.00 2.28 26.70
N LEU A 11 2.65 3.34 27.18
CA LEU A 11 2.66 4.64 26.50
C LEU A 11 3.27 4.54 25.09
N VAL A 12 4.40 3.85 24.94
CA VAL A 12 5.03 3.60 23.63
C VAL A 12 4.08 2.83 22.71
N TYR A 13 3.40 1.82 23.23
CA TYR A 13 2.44 1.07 22.45
C TYR A 13 1.22 1.91 22.03
N VAL A 14 0.72 2.77 22.92
CA VAL A 14 -0.39 3.70 22.58
C VAL A 14 0.03 4.66 21.47
N VAL A 15 1.23 5.23 21.55
CA VAL A 15 1.77 6.11 20.50
C VAL A 15 1.89 5.35 19.17
N PHE A 16 2.41 4.13 19.21
CA PHE A 16 2.43 3.27 18.03
C PHE A 16 1.01 3.04 17.45
N ARG A 17 0.02 2.73 18.29
CA ARG A 17 -1.37 2.51 17.85
C ARG A 17 -1.99 3.77 17.22
N LEU A 18 -1.75 4.94 17.80
CA LEU A 18 -2.23 6.21 17.24
C LEU A 18 -1.64 6.49 15.87
N TRP A 19 -0.35 6.21 15.67
CA TRP A 19 0.30 6.33 14.37
C TRP A 19 -0.20 5.26 13.38
N TYR A 20 -0.25 3.99 13.82
CA TYR A 20 -0.55 2.85 12.97
C TYR A 20 -2.03 2.80 12.52
N ASP A 21 -2.97 3.08 13.44
CA ASP A 21 -4.39 3.05 13.15
C ASP A 21 -4.95 4.40 12.67
N GLY A 22 -4.26 5.50 12.97
CA GLY A 22 -4.77 6.85 12.73
C GLY A 22 -6.01 7.18 13.57
N LEU A 23 -6.66 8.29 13.24
CA LEU A 23 -7.86 8.75 13.94
C LEU A 23 -9.16 8.12 13.43
N ARG A 24 -9.08 7.29 12.38
CA ARG A 24 -10.24 6.60 11.76
C ARG A 24 -11.42 7.54 11.43
N LYS A 25 -11.10 8.74 10.96
CA LYS A 25 -12.10 9.69 10.52
C LYS A 25 -12.45 9.47 9.05
N PRO A 26 -13.70 9.18 8.71
CA PRO A 26 -14.15 9.16 7.33
C PRO A 26 -13.91 10.51 6.63
N LEU A 27 -13.84 10.47 5.30
CA LEU A 27 -13.81 11.66 4.48
C LEU A 27 -15.13 12.42 4.58
N THR A 28 -15.05 13.74 4.65
CA THR A 28 -16.21 14.61 4.54
C THR A 28 -16.62 14.78 3.07
N ALA A 29 -17.87 15.08 2.79
CA ALA A 29 -18.34 15.36 1.43
C ALA A 29 -17.52 16.45 0.72
N LYS A 30 -17.06 17.48 1.47
CA LYS A 30 -16.18 18.53 0.93
C LYS A 30 -14.82 17.98 0.51
N GLU A 31 -14.22 17.09 1.30
CA GLU A 31 -12.93 16.46 0.96
C GLU A 31 -13.07 15.53 -0.24
N VAL A 32 -14.17 14.78 -0.32
CA VAL A 32 -14.47 13.93 -1.49
C VAL A 32 -14.54 14.78 -2.76
N GLU A 33 -15.27 15.89 -2.74
CA GLU A 33 -15.39 16.80 -3.89
C GLU A 33 -14.04 17.40 -4.27
N GLU A 34 -13.26 17.86 -3.29
CA GLU A 34 -11.93 18.43 -3.52
C GLU A 34 -10.96 17.41 -4.12
N TYR A 35 -10.89 16.19 -3.57
CA TYR A 35 -10.01 15.15 -4.10
C TYR A 35 -10.44 14.70 -5.50
N THR A 36 -11.73 14.52 -5.75
CA THR A 36 -12.24 14.18 -7.08
C THR A 36 -11.83 15.23 -8.11
N ARG A 37 -12.04 16.50 -7.81
CA ARG A 37 -11.64 17.61 -8.68
C ARG A 37 -10.13 17.63 -8.96
N LEU A 38 -9.30 17.36 -7.93
CA LEU A 38 -7.85 17.29 -8.10
C LEU A 38 -7.42 16.13 -9.02
N PHE A 39 -8.13 15.01 -8.97
CA PHE A 39 -7.89 13.90 -9.90
C PHE A 39 -8.34 14.21 -11.33
N GLU A 40 -9.47 14.88 -11.51
CA GLU A 40 -9.96 15.31 -12.83
C GLU A 40 -9.00 16.28 -13.54
N GLN A 41 -8.24 17.05 -12.78
CA GLN A 41 -7.27 18.01 -13.29
C GLN A 41 -5.89 17.41 -13.62
N ARG A 42 -5.72 16.10 -13.44
CA ARG A 42 -4.44 15.44 -13.68
C ARG A 42 -4.34 14.92 -15.10
N ASP A 43 -3.30 15.34 -15.81
CA ASP A 43 -2.98 14.86 -17.16
C ASP A 43 -2.41 13.42 -17.16
N ASP A 44 -1.89 12.94 -16.01
CA ASP A 44 -1.27 11.62 -15.83
C ASP A 44 -2.20 10.57 -15.19
N ALA A 45 -3.50 10.85 -15.14
CA ALA A 45 -4.51 9.94 -14.58
C ALA A 45 -4.85 8.74 -15.49
N GLU A 46 -3.94 8.39 -16.41
CA GLU A 46 -4.11 7.26 -17.32
C GLU A 46 -4.41 5.96 -16.53
N GLY A 47 -5.55 5.33 -16.83
CA GLY A 47 -6.03 4.13 -16.15
C GLY A 47 -6.79 4.37 -14.83
N VAL A 48 -7.06 5.64 -14.45
CA VAL A 48 -7.94 5.96 -13.32
C VAL A 48 -9.34 6.32 -13.81
N ASP A 49 -10.33 5.52 -13.43
CA ASP A 49 -11.74 5.89 -13.61
C ASP A 49 -12.17 6.81 -12.47
N VAL A 50 -12.42 8.08 -12.78
CA VAL A 50 -12.78 9.11 -11.80
C VAL A 50 -14.11 8.78 -11.10
N ALA A 51 -15.07 8.16 -11.79
CA ALA A 51 -16.34 7.79 -11.19
C ALA A 51 -16.17 6.65 -10.16
N VAL A 52 -15.34 5.66 -10.49
CA VAL A 52 -14.97 4.58 -9.55
C VAL A 52 -14.19 5.15 -8.35
N MET A 53 -13.25 6.07 -8.60
CA MET A 53 -12.50 6.76 -7.56
C MET A 53 -13.43 7.55 -6.64
N ARG A 54 -14.34 8.34 -7.19
CA ARG A 54 -15.31 9.13 -6.41
C ARG A 54 -16.14 8.23 -5.52
N LYS A 55 -16.71 7.17 -6.07
CA LYS A 55 -17.49 6.20 -5.30
C LYS A 55 -16.66 5.58 -4.17
N PHE A 56 -15.41 5.21 -4.44
CA PHE A 56 -14.49 4.70 -3.43
C PHE A 56 -14.28 5.69 -2.28
N LEU A 57 -14.22 7.00 -2.56
CA LEU A 57 -14.09 8.05 -1.54
C LEU A 57 -15.39 8.31 -0.77
N GLU A 58 -16.53 8.32 -1.45
CA GLU A 58 -17.86 8.51 -0.83
C GLU A 58 -18.21 7.41 0.17
N GLU A 59 -17.76 6.18 -0.09
CA GLU A 59 -17.95 5.01 0.78
C GLU A 59 -16.90 4.89 1.90
N ASP A 60 -16.10 5.95 2.18
CA ASP A 60 -15.05 5.89 3.20
C ASP A 60 -15.63 5.73 4.60
N ASP A 61 -15.24 4.67 5.29
CA ASP A 61 -15.60 4.37 6.67
C ASP A 61 -14.49 4.71 7.68
N GLY A 62 -13.43 5.39 7.21
CA GLY A 62 -12.27 5.77 8.01
C GLY A 62 -11.36 4.61 8.41
N LYS A 63 -11.63 3.39 7.94
CA LYS A 63 -10.83 2.22 8.28
C LYS A 63 -9.73 1.94 7.27
N GLU A 64 -8.85 1.04 7.68
CA GLU A 64 -7.82 0.47 6.81
C GLU A 64 -8.43 -0.39 5.71
N PHE A 65 -7.69 -0.49 4.62
CA PHE A 65 -8.00 -1.41 3.53
C PHE A 65 -6.71 -1.99 2.94
N ILE A 66 -6.85 -3.06 2.17
CA ILE A 66 -5.76 -3.70 1.45
C ILE A 66 -6.00 -3.50 -0.04
N MET A 67 -5.05 -2.89 -0.74
CA MET A 67 -5.05 -2.84 -2.18
C MET A 67 -4.47 -4.15 -2.72
N MET A 68 -5.27 -4.91 -3.42
CA MET A 68 -4.82 -6.06 -4.21
C MET A 68 -4.31 -5.55 -5.55
N ASN A 69 -3.11 -5.97 -5.93
CA ASN A 69 -2.48 -5.58 -7.19
C ASN A 69 -2.07 -6.84 -7.95
N LEU A 70 -2.45 -6.94 -9.20
CA LEU A 70 -1.97 -7.93 -10.14
C LEU A 70 -1.07 -7.25 -11.17
N LEU A 71 0.05 -7.87 -11.50
CA LEU A 71 1.07 -7.29 -12.35
C LEU A 71 1.41 -8.22 -13.51
N GLN A 72 1.39 -7.67 -14.71
CA GLN A 72 1.97 -8.31 -15.89
C GLN A 72 3.05 -7.39 -16.46
N TYR A 73 4.29 -7.90 -16.55
CA TYR A 73 5.41 -7.13 -17.11
C TYR A 73 5.38 -7.10 -18.62
N ASN A 74 5.95 -6.04 -19.18
CA ASN A 74 6.28 -6.00 -20.60
C ASN A 74 7.38 -7.04 -20.92
N PRO A 75 7.41 -7.56 -22.15
CA PRO A 75 8.50 -8.42 -22.59
C PRO A 75 9.86 -7.73 -22.41
N SER A 76 10.82 -8.46 -21.88
CA SER A 76 12.19 -7.97 -21.66
C SER A 76 13.17 -8.61 -22.65
N PRO A 77 14.28 -7.94 -23.01
CA PRO A 77 14.69 -6.60 -22.57
C PRO A 77 13.85 -5.49 -23.24
N MET A 78 13.74 -4.35 -22.55
CA MET A 78 13.07 -3.17 -23.04
C MET A 78 13.91 -1.91 -22.79
N LYS A 79 13.57 -0.80 -23.44
CA LYS A 79 14.32 0.45 -23.26
C LYS A 79 13.97 1.13 -21.94
N HIS A 80 14.99 1.41 -21.15
CA HIS A 80 14.82 2.16 -19.90
C HIS A 80 14.40 3.61 -20.20
N PRO A 81 13.37 4.16 -19.49
CA PRO A 81 12.79 5.48 -19.81
C PRO A 81 13.78 6.65 -19.81
N ASP A 82 14.80 6.62 -18.95
CA ASP A 82 15.74 7.74 -18.82
C ASP A 82 17.04 7.51 -19.58
N THR A 83 17.55 6.28 -19.61
CA THR A 83 18.87 6.00 -20.17
C THR A 83 18.82 5.52 -21.61
N GLY A 84 17.67 5.00 -22.07
CA GLY A 84 17.51 4.35 -23.36
C GLY A 84 18.25 3.01 -23.51
N CYS A 85 18.95 2.56 -22.46
CA CYS A 85 19.63 1.28 -22.44
C CYS A 85 18.65 0.12 -22.30
N ASP A 86 19.06 -1.07 -22.73
CA ASP A 86 18.27 -2.27 -22.52
C ASP A 86 18.24 -2.65 -21.03
N ALA A 87 17.04 -2.91 -20.50
CA ALA A 87 16.82 -3.25 -19.10
C ALA A 87 15.68 -4.27 -18.96
N GLN A 88 15.66 -4.95 -17.83
CA GLN A 88 14.56 -5.86 -17.48
C GLN A 88 13.39 -5.08 -16.86
N ALA A 89 12.16 -5.43 -17.23
CA ALA A 89 10.96 -4.78 -16.72
C ALA A 89 10.87 -4.80 -15.18
N GLU A 90 11.33 -5.91 -14.57
CA GLU A 90 11.39 -6.07 -13.12
C GLU A 90 12.37 -5.08 -12.46
N SER A 91 13.47 -4.72 -13.14
CA SER A 91 14.40 -3.71 -12.61
C SER A 91 13.83 -2.30 -12.72
N ILE A 92 13.19 -1.99 -13.85
CA ILE A 92 12.56 -0.68 -14.08
C ILE A 92 11.44 -0.42 -13.07
N ILE A 93 10.57 -1.41 -12.81
CA ILE A 93 9.48 -1.23 -11.85
C ILE A 93 9.98 -0.96 -10.42
N GLN A 94 11.17 -1.42 -10.04
CA GLN A 94 11.75 -1.14 -8.73
C GLN A 94 12.07 0.35 -8.53
N GLU A 95 12.33 1.09 -9.60
CA GLU A 95 12.54 2.54 -9.54
C GLU A 95 11.27 3.31 -9.19
N TYR A 96 10.12 2.73 -9.49
CA TYR A 96 8.82 3.19 -8.99
C TYR A 96 8.55 2.68 -7.57
N PHE A 97 8.68 1.37 -7.33
CA PHE A 97 8.23 0.74 -6.08
C PHE A 97 9.01 1.18 -4.86
N LYS A 98 10.33 1.31 -4.93
CA LYS A 98 11.15 1.67 -3.76
C LYS A 98 10.77 3.03 -3.17
N PRO A 99 10.76 4.14 -3.93
CA PRO A 99 10.35 5.43 -3.38
C PRO A 99 8.87 5.47 -2.99
N PHE A 100 7.99 4.81 -3.75
CA PHE A 100 6.57 4.70 -3.43
C PHE A 100 6.36 4.00 -2.09
N MET A 101 6.97 2.84 -1.89
CA MET A 101 6.87 2.07 -0.65
C MET A 101 7.41 2.83 0.56
N GLY A 102 8.47 3.62 0.38
CA GLY A 102 8.97 4.52 1.42
C GLY A 102 7.91 5.51 1.92
N GLN A 103 7.08 6.04 1.03
CA GLN A 103 5.98 6.95 1.41
C GLN A 103 4.78 6.21 1.99
N VAL A 104 4.50 5.01 1.53
CA VAL A 104 3.47 4.12 2.11
C VAL A 104 3.81 3.83 3.56
N ILE A 105 5.06 3.42 3.86
CA ILE A 105 5.51 3.10 5.22
C ILE A 105 5.43 4.32 6.14
N ARG A 106 5.81 5.51 5.68
CA ARG A 106 5.68 6.75 6.47
C ARG A 106 4.24 7.05 6.92
N ARG A 107 3.25 6.59 6.15
CA ARG A 107 1.82 6.68 6.46
C ARG A 107 1.26 5.43 7.13
N ALA A 108 2.13 4.67 7.80
CA ALA A 108 1.78 3.41 8.45
C ALA A 108 1.19 2.33 7.53
N GLY A 109 1.33 2.49 6.21
CA GLY A 109 1.05 1.43 5.24
C GLY A 109 2.21 0.45 5.14
N HIS A 110 1.96 -0.75 4.64
CA HIS A 110 3.03 -1.75 4.45
C HIS A 110 2.57 -2.87 3.51
N PRO A 111 3.51 -3.60 2.89
CA PRO A 111 3.17 -4.85 2.22
C PRO A 111 2.59 -5.85 3.23
N VAL A 112 1.56 -6.58 2.82
CA VAL A 112 0.99 -7.70 3.57
C VAL A 112 1.53 -9.02 3.01
N ILE A 113 1.42 -9.17 1.69
CA ILE A 113 1.95 -10.29 0.93
C ILE A 113 2.43 -9.76 -0.42
N ALA A 114 3.52 -10.33 -0.93
CA ALA A 114 3.93 -10.20 -2.32
C ALA A 114 4.37 -11.56 -2.82
N GLY A 115 3.90 -11.95 -4.00
CA GLY A 115 4.18 -13.25 -4.58
C GLY A 115 4.41 -13.17 -6.08
N ARG A 116 5.29 -14.04 -6.58
CA ARG A 116 5.46 -14.32 -7.99
C ARG A 116 4.45 -15.40 -8.40
N ALA A 117 3.77 -15.21 -9.52
CA ALA A 117 2.93 -16.26 -10.09
C ALA A 117 3.78 -17.49 -10.48
N VAL A 118 3.29 -18.66 -10.15
CA VAL A 118 3.94 -19.95 -10.43
C VAL A 118 3.15 -20.79 -11.44
N GLY A 119 2.05 -20.26 -11.97
CA GLY A 119 1.19 -20.87 -12.97
C GLY A 119 0.14 -19.89 -13.45
N GLY A 120 -0.60 -20.27 -14.49
CA GLY A 120 -1.75 -19.53 -14.95
C GLY A 120 -3.02 -19.83 -14.14
N TYR A 121 -4.18 -19.43 -14.65
CA TYR A 121 -5.46 -19.70 -14.00
C TYR A 121 -5.69 -21.21 -13.82
N LEU A 122 -5.77 -21.66 -12.56
CA LEU A 122 -6.12 -23.05 -12.24
C LEU A 122 -7.62 -23.26 -12.22
N ASP A 123 -8.37 -22.21 -11.86
CA ASP A 123 -9.83 -22.16 -11.88
C ASP A 123 -10.25 -20.76 -12.34
N ALA A 124 -11.04 -20.70 -13.38
CA ALA A 124 -11.53 -19.46 -13.96
C ALA A 124 -12.89 -19.70 -14.62
N TRP A 125 -13.89 -18.96 -14.19
CA TRP A 125 -15.26 -19.09 -14.68
C TRP A 125 -15.84 -17.72 -15.03
N ASN A 126 -16.43 -17.61 -16.23
CA ASN A 126 -17.00 -16.37 -16.75
C ASN A 126 -16.00 -15.16 -16.72
N THR A 127 -14.74 -15.44 -16.97
CA THR A 127 -13.68 -14.42 -17.04
C THR A 127 -13.02 -14.41 -18.42
N PRO A 128 -12.39 -13.30 -18.82
CA PRO A 128 -11.50 -13.30 -19.97
C PRO A 128 -10.37 -14.34 -19.82
N PRO A 129 -9.76 -14.77 -20.94
CA PRO A 129 -8.59 -15.65 -20.89
C PRO A 129 -7.49 -15.11 -19.99
N ASP A 130 -6.69 -16.03 -19.40
CA ASP A 130 -5.54 -15.65 -18.59
C ASP A 130 -4.56 -14.79 -19.40
N PRO A 131 -4.27 -13.57 -18.96
CA PRO A 131 -3.33 -12.70 -19.65
C PRO A 131 -1.86 -13.07 -19.38
N GLY A 132 -1.60 -14.02 -18.46
CA GLY A 132 -0.26 -14.38 -17.99
C GLY A 132 0.25 -13.42 -16.89
N TRP A 133 -0.40 -13.39 -15.75
CA TRP A 133 0.05 -12.60 -14.61
C TRP A 133 1.42 -13.06 -14.11
N HIS A 134 2.32 -12.11 -13.82
CA HIS A 134 3.65 -12.40 -13.30
C HIS A 134 3.71 -12.35 -11.78
N GLY A 135 2.81 -11.61 -11.14
CA GLY A 135 2.80 -11.50 -9.69
C GLY A 135 1.57 -10.82 -9.12
N ALA A 136 1.42 -10.98 -7.82
CA ALA A 136 0.40 -10.32 -7.02
C ALA A 136 1.03 -9.67 -5.80
N GLY A 137 0.52 -8.50 -5.41
CA GLY A 137 0.93 -7.79 -4.21
C GLY A 137 -0.27 -7.24 -3.45
N LEU A 138 -0.27 -7.45 -2.14
CA LEU A 138 -1.27 -6.93 -1.23
C LEU A 138 -0.60 -5.88 -0.34
N ILE A 139 -1.08 -4.64 -0.42
CA ILE A 139 -0.53 -3.51 0.33
C ILE A 139 -1.62 -2.96 1.24
N ARG A 140 -1.35 -2.93 2.53
CA ARG A 140 -2.22 -2.29 3.51
C ARG A 140 -2.04 -0.79 3.47
N TYR A 141 -3.15 -0.05 3.43
CA TYR A 141 -3.23 1.40 3.66
C TYR A 141 -4.04 1.67 4.91
N ARG A 142 -3.60 2.63 5.72
CA ARG A 142 -4.25 3.01 6.97
C ARG A 142 -5.65 3.59 6.75
N SER A 143 -5.84 4.34 5.65
CA SER A 143 -7.12 4.97 5.28
C SER A 143 -7.17 5.28 3.78
N ARG A 144 -8.37 5.53 3.25
CA ARG A 144 -8.55 6.02 1.87
C ARG A 144 -7.93 7.41 1.69
N ARG A 145 -7.97 8.23 2.72
CA ARG A 145 -7.28 9.54 2.76
C ARG A 145 -5.79 9.39 2.48
N ASP A 146 -5.11 8.49 3.18
CA ASP A 146 -3.65 8.32 3.04
C ASP A 146 -3.22 7.96 1.62
N ILE A 147 -3.95 7.07 0.93
CA ILE A 147 -3.60 6.71 -0.46
C ILE A 147 -3.88 7.87 -1.42
N ILE A 148 -4.96 8.62 -1.23
CA ILE A 148 -5.30 9.76 -2.08
C ILE A 148 -4.28 10.87 -1.90
N GLU A 149 -3.98 11.26 -0.67
CA GLU A 149 -2.95 12.25 -0.39
C GLU A 149 -1.58 11.81 -0.90
N LEU A 150 -1.24 10.51 -0.79
CA LEU A 150 -0.02 9.96 -1.38
C LEU A 150 -0.02 10.12 -2.90
N SER A 151 -1.12 9.83 -3.56
CA SER A 151 -1.25 9.94 -5.01
C SER A 151 -1.20 11.39 -5.50
N LEU A 152 -1.70 12.34 -4.69
CA LEU A 152 -1.73 13.76 -5.03
C LEU A 152 -0.45 14.51 -4.59
N ALA A 153 0.26 14.03 -3.58
CA ALA A 153 1.24 14.80 -2.82
C ALA A 153 2.54 15.14 -3.55
N SER A 154 2.73 14.75 -4.83
CA SER A 154 4.04 15.08 -5.41
C SER A 154 4.09 14.98 -6.93
N ALA A 155 4.44 16.11 -7.58
CA ALA A 155 4.97 16.12 -8.94
C ALA A 155 6.09 15.07 -9.13
N LYS A 156 6.88 14.81 -8.08
CA LYS A 156 7.94 13.78 -8.08
C LYS A 156 7.39 12.35 -8.27
N PHE A 157 6.16 12.05 -7.84
CA PHE A 157 5.52 10.76 -8.11
C PHE A 157 4.99 10.66 -9.54
N GLN A 158 4.60 11.78 -10.14
CA GLN A 158 4.25 11.84 -11.56
C GLN A 158 5.46 11.43 -12.40
N ASP A 159 6.65 11.97 -12.10
CA ASP A 159 7.89 11.58 -12.78
C ASP A 159 8.22 10.07 -12.63
N LEU A 160 7.88 9.47 -11.49
CA LEU A 160 8.09 8.04 -11.25
C LEU A 160 7.08 7.16 -11.98
N HIS A 161 5.90 7.69 -12.34
CA HIS A 161 4.85 6.93 -13.03
C HIS A 161 5.32 6.36 -14.36
N LYS A 162 6.23 7.05 -15.06
CA LYS A 162 6.85 6.59 -16.30
C LYS A 162 7.50 5.20 -16.18
N TYR A 163 8.11 4.88 -15.04
CA TYR A 163 8.72 3.55 -14.81
C TYR A 163 7.65 2.47 -14.68
N LYS A 164 6.53 2.79 -14.03
CA LYS A 164 5.39 1.87 -13.92
C LYS A 164 4.78 1.58 -15.29
N VAL A 165 4.50 2.64 -16.06
CA VAL A 165 3.93 2.52 -17.41
C VAL A 165 4.89 1.77 -18.35
N ALA A 166 6.19 2.09 -18.30
CA ALA A 166 7.18 1.39 -19.11
C ALA A 166 7.28 -0.10 -18.76
N ALA A 167 7.37 -0.43 -17.47
CA ALA A 167 7.61 -1.81 -17.02
C ALA A 167 6.39 -2.74 -17.14
N LEU A 168 5.17 -2.21 -17.01
CA LEU A 168 3.96 -3.03 -16.94
C LEU A 168 3.20 -3.02 -18.28
N LYS A 169 2.94 -4.21 -18.79
CA LYS A 169 2.02 -4.41 -19.91
C LYS A 169 0.58 -4.14 -19.47
N GLN A 170 0.23 -4.63 -18.30
CA GLN A 170 -1.04 -4.33 -17.63
C GLN A 170 -0.96 -4.54 -16.12
N THR A 171 -1.85 -3.89 -15.42
CA THR A 171 -2.04 -4.07 -13.97
C THR A 171 -3.51 -3.88 -13.63
N ILE A 172 -3.96 -4.60 -12.61
CA ILE A 172 -5.27 -4.40 -11.99
C ILE A 172 -5.04 -4.14 -10.52
N SER A 173 -5.70 -3.10 -10.00
CA SER A 173 -5.65 -2.78 -8.57
C SER A 173 -7.06 -2.53 -8.07
N PHE A 174 -7.46 -3.19 -7.00
CA PHE A 174 -8.75 -2.96 -6.36
C PHE A 174 -8.65 -3.06 -4.84
N PRO A 175 -9.41 -2.22 -4.11
CA PRO A 175 -9.39 -2.19 -2.65
C PRO A 175 -10.25 -3.32 -2.06
N THR A 176 -9.78 -3.90 -0.95
CA THR A 176 -10.50 -4.89 -0.15
C THR A 176 -10.38 -4.56 1.33
N GLN A 177 -11.37 -4.94 2.14
CA GLN A 177 -11.25 -4.91 3.60
C GLN A 177 -11.09 -6.34 4.12
N THR A 178 -10.16 -6.54 5.07
CA THR A 178 -9.88 -7.87 5.63
C THR A 178 -11.10 -8.36 6.40
N GLN A 179 -11.66 -9.47 5.98
CA GLN A 179 -12.72 -10.18 6.71
C GLN A 179 -12.14 -11.28 7.60
N MET A 180 -11.09 -11.94 7.14
CA MET A 180 -10.40 -13.00 7.88
C MET A 180 -8.91 -12.99 7.57
N GLY A 181 -8.08 -13.18 8.58
CA GLY A 181 -6.63 -13.29 8.43
C GLY A 181 -6.04 -14.11 9.57
N LEU A 182 -5.08 -14.97 9.24
CA LEU A 182 -4.39 -15.85 10.19
C LEU A 182 -2.95 -15.40 10.50
N TYR A 183 -2.53 -14.23 10.05
CA TYR A 183 -1.21 -13.69 10.36
C TYR A 183 -1.26 -12.71 11.53
N ALA A 184 -0.19 -12.68 12.33
CA ALA A 184 -0.06 -11.71 13.41
C ALA A 184 0.12 -10.30 12.82
N SER A 185 -0.88 -9.44 12.99
CA SER A 185 -0.79 -8.05 12.52
C SER A 185 0.31 -7.28 13.27
N PRO A 186 0.88 -6.21 12.72
CA PRO A 186 1.83 -5.35 13.43
C PRO A 186 1.34 -4.87 14.80
N ARG A 187 0.03 -4.76 15.01
CA ARG A 187 -0.55 -4.47 16.35
C ARG A 187 -0.16 -5.51 17.39
N VAL A 188 -0.23 -6.78 17.02
CA VAL A 188 0.08 -7.91 17.93
C VAL A 188 1.59 -8.10 18.06
N THR A 189 2.32 -8.10 16.96
CA THR A 189 3.78 -8.31 16.97
C THR A 189 4.52 -7.22 17.74
N VAL A 190 4.13 -5.95 17.59
CA VAL A 190 4.70 -4.84 18.34
C VAL A 190 4.34 -4.94 19.84
N ALA A 191 3.07 -5.27 20.18
CA ALA A 191 2.69 -5.48 21.58
C ALA A 191 3.53 -6.57 22.24
N MET A 192 3.70 -7.72 21.56
CA MET A 192 4.50 -8.84 22.07
C MET A 192 5.98 -8.48 22.19
N ALA A 193 6.56 -7.80 21.21
CA ALA A 193 7.95 -7.37 21.24
C ALA A 193 8.22 -6.39 22.40
N LEU A 194 7.33 -5.42 22.58
CA LEU A 194 7.43 -4.45 23.70
C LEU A 194 7.23 -5.13 25.06
N ALA A 195 6.28 -6.06 25.18
CA ALA A 195 6.07 -6.81 26.42
C ALA A 195 7.27 -7.69 26.76
N LEU A 196 7.86 -8.37 25.78
CA LEU A 196 9.07 -9.16 25.96
C LEU A 196 10.25 -8.27 26.41
N ALA A 197 10.48 -7.14 25.73
CA ALA A 197 11.53 -6.19 26.10
C ALA A 197 11.36 -5.65 27.52
N ALA A 198 10.13 -5.32 27.92
CA ALA A 198 9.82 -4.87 29.28
C ALA A 198 10.10 -5.96 30.34
N ALA A 199 9.71 -7.21 30.05
CA ALA A 199 9.96 -8.34 30.94
C ALA A 199 11.47 -8.62 31.11
N LEU A 200 12.24 -8.61 30.02
CA LEU A 200 13.69 -8.79 30.06
C LEU A 200 14.37 -7.64 30.84
N LEU A 201 13.96 -6.40 30.60
CA LEU A 201 14.49 -5.24 31.32
C LEU A 201 14.18 -5.32 32.82
N GLN A 202 12.97 -5.76 33.16
CA GLN A 202 12.62 -5.96 34.57
C GLN A 202 13.50 -7.03 35.23
N LEU A 203 13.77 -8.17 34.58
CA LEU A 203 14.63 -9.23 35.10
C LEU A 203 16.07 -8.80 35.31
N VAL A 204 16.58 -7.84 34.52
CA VAL A 204 17.95 -7.32 34.67
C VAL A 204 18.05 -6.28 35.81
N LEU A 205 16.95 -5.57 36.10
CA LEU A 205 16.93 -4.45 37.06
C LEU A 205 16.36 -4.84 38.46
N THR A 206 15.88 -6.07 38.62
CA THR A 206 15.41 -6.65 39.87
C THR A 206 16.38 -7.70 40.41
#